data_88f2d306c39911f932b94474a8c49ffa
#
_entry.id   88f2d306c39911f932b94474a8c49ffa
#
_cell.length_a   1.000
_cell.length_b   1.000
_cell.length_c   1.000
_cell.angle_alpha   90.00
_cell.angle_beta   90.00
_cell.angle_gamma   90.00
#
_symmetry.space_group_name_H-M   'P 1'
#
loop_
_entity.id
_entity.type
_entity.pdbx_description
1 polymer ?
#
loop_
_entity_poly.entity_id
_entity_poly.type
_entity_poly.pdbx_seq_one_letter_code
_entity_poly.pdbx_strand_id
1 'polypeptide(L)'
;MRARFAIPLALLLSFVLSASVHAQWKPANKPPANPQALTISKFQNRVKTYVEQRNKLDDSLKDVPKQTDPASADRHQRALQKLVQTSRSSAKPGDIFTPDMQQLVRQLLRPIFAGKDGRQIRDEIHDNEYKGNAPLVVNARYPDEVPLSTVPPQVLQALPKLPGELEYRFIGTNLILFDPHAHIIVDYMERAYR
;
A
#
# COMPACT_ATOMS: atom_id res chain seq x y z
N MET A 1 -4.28 29.40 102.33
CA MET A 1 -3.37 28.46 101.65
C MET A 1 -3.99 28.08 100.30
N ARG A 2 -3.28 28.28 99.23
CA ARG A 2 -3.86 28.37 97.86
C ARG A 2 -3.85 27.01 97.21
N ALA A 3 -5.01 26.47 96.88
CA ALA A 3 -5.17 25.28 96.04
C ALA A 3 -5.19 25.71 94.60
N ARG A 4 -4.32 25.12 93.75
CA ARG A 4 -4.27 25.29 92.33
C ARG A 4 -4.97 24.13 91.68
N PHE A 5 -6.09 24.40 91.02
CA PHE A 5 -6.74 23.42 90.10
C PHE A 5 -6.04 23.41 88.80
N ALA A 6 -5.60 22.21 88.35
CA ALA A 6 -5.12 21.96 87.01
C ALA A 6 -6.24 21.38 86.18
N ILE A 7 -6.54 21.97 85.03
CA ILE A 7 -7.50 21.49 84.03
C ILE A 7 -6.74 20.67 82.99
N PRO A 8 -7.10 19.45 82.73
CA PRO A 8 -6.52 18.69 81.57
C PRO A 8 -7.15 19.14 80.27
N LEU A 9 -6.33 19.57 79.33
CA LEU A 9 -6.69 19.86 77.94
C LEU A 9 -6.83 18.56 77.19
N ALA A 10 -8.06 18.18 76.83
CA ALA A 10 -8.34 17.04 75.99
C ALA A 10 -8.15 17.42 74.54
N LEU A 11 -7.11 16.87 73.88
CA LEU A 11 -6.84 17.01 72.44
C LEU A 11 -7.75 16.06 71.70
N LEU A 12 -8.78 16.61 71.05
CA LEU A 12 -9.60 15.87 70.05
C LEU A 12 -8.85 15.80 68.71
N LEU A 13 -8.29 14.62 68.43
CA LEU A 13 -7.65 14.30 67.16
C LEU A 13 -8.72 13.92 66.13
N SER A 14 -9.13 14.89 65.28
CA SER A 14 -10.05 14.66 64.18
C SER A 14 -9.32 13.95 63.05
N PHE A 15 -9.58 12.65 62.87
CA PHE A 15 -9.07 11.84 61.77
C PHE A 15 -9.91 12.12 60.54
N VAL A 16 -9.42 12.99 59.63
CA VAL A 16 -10.02 13.23 58.31
C VAL A 16 -9.65 12.05 57.40
N LEU A 17 -10.61 11.18 57.17
CA LEU A 17 -10.49 10.05 56.22
C LEU A 17 -10.59 10.63 54.80
N SER A 18 -9.44 10.91 54.18
CA SER A 18 -9.38 11.33 52.78
C SER A 18 -9.66 10.11 51.90
N ALA A 19 -10.89 9.94 51.44
CA ALA A 19 -11.23 8.97 50.41
C ALA A 19 -10.61 9.40 49.07
N SER A 20 -9.48 8.78 48.71
CA SER A 20 -8.87 8.95 47.40
C SER A 20 -9.77 8.26 46.34
N VAL A 21 -10.56 9.06 45.66
CA VAL A 21 -11.30 8.59 44.46
C VAL A 21 -10.27 8.32 43.38
N HIS A 22 -9.83 7.09 43.27
CA HIS A 22 -9.10 6.63 42.07
C HIS A 22 -10.09 6.55 40.91
N ALA A 23 -10.17 7.63 40.13
CA ALA A 23 -10.84 7.60 38.85
C ALA A 23 -10.14 6.55 37.97
N GLN A 24 -10.70 5.35 37.85
CA GLN A 24 -10.23 4.35 36.91
C GLN A 24 -10.43 4.91 35.50
N TRP A 25 -9.32 5.36 34.88
CA TRP A 25 -9.28 5.66 33.46
C TRP A 25 -9.63 4.38 32.70
N LYS A 26 -10.86 4.24 32.23
CA LYS A 26 -11.19 3.28 31.19
C LYS A 26 -10.56 3.80 29.92
N PRO A 27 -9.63 3.05 29.27
CA PRO A 27 -9.12 3.46 27.97
C PRO A 27 -10.31 3.62 27.05
N ALA A 28 -10.42 4.79 26.43
CA ALA A 28 -11.47 5.06 25.44
C ALA A 28 -11.45 3.93 24.42
N ASN A 29 -12.58 3.28 24.19
CA ASN A 29 -12.73 2.23 23.18
C ASN A 29 -12.19 2.83 21.87
N LYS A 30 -11.05 2.28 21.40
CA LYS A 30 -10.50 2.64 20.10
C LYS A 30 -11.62 2.45 19.08
N PRO A 31 -12.02 3.50 18.32
CA PRO A 31 -13.11 3.34 17.37
C PRO A 31 -12.82 2.14 16.48
N PRO A 32 -13.83 1.36 16.09
CA PRO A 32 -13.63 0.18 15.25
C PRO A 32 -12.84 0.61 14.01
N ALA A 33 -11.75 -0.10 13.74
CA ALA A 33 -10.89 0.21 12.61
C ALA A 33 -11.74 0.19 11.35
N ASN A 34 -11.71 1.28 10.56
CA ASN A 34 -12.39 1.33 9.27
C ASN A 34 -11.87 0.16 8.40
N PRO A 35 -12.71 -0.81 7.99
CA PRO A 35 -12.26 -1.98 7.24
C PRO A 35 -11.52 -1.60 5.96
N GLN A 36 -11.93 -0.52 5.29
CA GLN A 36 -11.26 -0.03 4.09
C GLN A 36 -9.87 0.50 4.41
N ALA A 37 -9.72 1.28 5.48
CA ALA A 37 -8.42 1.77 5.92
C ALA A 37 -7.46 0.62 6.29
N LEU A 38 -7.97 -0.44 6.91
CA LEU A 38 -7.19 -1.63 7.22
C LEU A 38 -6.74 -2.36 5.94
N THR A 39 -7.64 -2.52 4.96
CA THR A 39 -7.33 -3.14 3.67
C THR A 39 -6.26 -2.35 2.92
N ILE A 40 -6.38 -1.02 2.87
CA ILE A 40 -5.39 -0.12 2.26
C ILE A 40 -4.03 -0.24 2.98
N SER A 41 -4.02 -0.22 4.31
CA SER A 41 -2.79 -0.36 5.09
C SER A 41 -2.07 -1.69 4.83
N LYS A 42 -2.82 -2.80 4.78
CA LYS A 42 -2.25 -4.12 4.44
C LYS A 42 -1.66 -4.14 3.02
N PHE A 43 -2.35 -3.56 2.06
CA PHE A 43 -1.86 -3.42 0.69
C PHE A 43 -0.56 -2.60 0.65
N GLN A 44 -0.55 -1.42 1.26
CA GLN A 44 0.64 -0.55 1.30
C GLN A 44 1.84 -1.22 1.98
N ASN A 45 1.61 -2.01 3.04
CA ASN A 45 2.67 -2.78 3.68
C ASN A 45 3.26 -3.86 2.74
N ARG A 46 2.42 -4.57 1.95
CA ARG A 46 2.89 -5.55 0.96
C ARG A 46 3.69 -4.90 -0.16
N VAL A 47 3.21 -3.76 -0.66
CA VAL A 47 3.92 -2.93 -1.63
C VAL A 47 5.28 -2.49 -1.10
N LYS A 48 5.32 -1.97 0.13
CA LYS A 48 6.56 -1.56 0.80
C LYS A 48 7.54 -2.72 0.93
N THR A 49 7.06 -3.89 1.39
CA THR A 49 7.90 -5.09 1.50
C THR A 49 8.51 -5.48 0.15
N TYR A 50 7.72 -5.43 -0.93
CA TYR A 50 8.23 -5.67 -2.27
C TYR A 50 9.34 -4.69 -2.65
N VAL A 51 9.10 -3.39 -2.49
CA VAL A 51 10.07 -2.33 -2.84
C VAL A 51 11.37 -2.50 -2.04
N GLU A 52 11.29 -2.77 -0.74
CA GLU A 52 12.46 -3.00 0.11
C GLU A 52 13.29 -4.22 -0.35
N GLN A 53 12.60 -5.31 -0.72
CA GLN A 53 13.26 -6.50 -1.25
C GLN A 53 13.93 -6.22 -2.60
N ARG A 54 13.22 -5.58 -3.53
CA ARG A 54 13.75 -5.20 -4.84
C ARG A 54 14.95 -4.27 -4.72
N ASN A 55 14.89 -3.27 -3.82
CA ASN A 55 16.02 -2.36 -3.59
C ASN A 55 17.27 -3.10 -3.09
N LYS A 56 17.11 -4.07 -2.18
CA LYS A 56 18.25 -4.92 -1.75
C LYS A 56 18.86 -5.72 -2.91
N LEU A 57 18.01 -6.22 -3.81
CA LEU A 57 18.50 -6.94 -5.00
C LEU A 57 19.21 -5.99 -5.97
N ASP A 58 18.66 -4.78 -6.17
CA ASP A 58 19.29 -3.75 -6.98
C ASP A 58 20.65 -3.32 -6.41
N ASP A 59 20.75 -3.14 -5.09
CA ASP A 59 22.00 -2.84 -4.41
C ASP A 59 23.05 -3.95 -4.53
N SER A 60 22.64 -5.20 -4.75
CA SER A 60 23.57 -6.32 -4.99
C SER A 60 24.18 -6.28 -6.39
N LEU A 61 23.64 -5.49 -7.32
CA LEU A 61 24.12 -5.33 -8.70
C LEU A 61 25.14 -4.16 -8.85
N LYS A 62 25.88 -3.82 -7.81
CA LYS A 62 26.82 -2.66 -7.78
C LYS A 62 27.86 -2.66 -8.90
N ASP A 63 28.24 -3.84 -9.38
CA ASP A 63 29.23 -4.01 -10.45
C ASP A 63 28.63 -3.85 -11.86
N VAL A 64 27.32 -3.73 -11.97
CA VAL A 64 26.62 -3.45 -13.23
C VAL A 64 26.34 -1.96 -13.29
N PRO A 65 26.98 -1.19 -14.19
CA PRO A 65 26.80 0.26 -14.24
C PRO A 65 25.34 0.66 -14.37
N LYS A 66 24.87 1.52 -13.45
CA LYS A 66 23.59 2.20 -13.59
C LYS A 66 23.77 3.36 -14.56
N GLN A 67 23.15 3.30 -15.74
CA GLN A 67 22.90 4.47 -16.60
C GLN A 67 24.12 5.27 -17.13
N THR A 68 25.16 4.64 -17.64
CA THR A 68 26.16 5.37 -18.44
C THR A 68 25.77 5.47 -19.92
N ASP A 69 24.97 4.51 -20.41
CA ASP A 69 24.43 4.45 -21.78
C ASP A 69 23.19 3.53 -21.82
N PRO A 70 22.37 3.60 -22.88
CA PRO A 70 21.14 2.78 -22.99
C PRO A 70 21.37 1.27 -22.87
N ALA A 71 22.48 0.76 -23.42
CA ALA A 71 22.79 -0.66 -23.36
C ALA A 71 23.18 -1.12 -21.95
N SER A 72 23.85 -0.28 -21.19
CA SER A 72 24.17 -0.53 -19.77
C SER A 72 22.91 -0.50 -18.90
N ALA A 73 22.02 0.46 -19.16
CA ALA A 73 20.74 0.54 -18.48
C ALA A 73 19.88 -0.71 -18.73
N ASP A 74 19.78 -1.19 -19.97
CA ASP A 74 19.06 -2.42 -20.32
C ASP A 74 19.67 -3.66 -19.64
N ARG A 75 21.01 -3.79 -19.65
CA ARG A 75 21.70 -4.91 -18.96
C ARG A 75 21.39 -4.90 -17.46
N HIS A 76 21.45 -3.75 -16.82
CA HIS A 76 21.14 -3.62 -15.40
C HIS A 76 19.67 -4.00 -15.10
N GLN A 77 18.74 -3.48 -15.90
CA GLN A 77 17.32 -3.77 -15.76
C GLN A 77 17.04 -5.27 -15.92
N ARG A 78 17.64 -5.95 -16.93
CA ARG A 78 17.49 -7.40 -17.13
C ARG A 78 18.12 -8.22 -16.01
N ALA A 79 19.25 -7.77 -15.46
CA ALA A 79 19.87 -8.41 -14.30
C ALA A 79 18.97 -8.31 -13.07
N LEU A 80 18.45 -7.12 -12.77
CA LEU A 80 17.51 -6.89 -11.68
C LEU A 80 16.24 -7.72 -11.86
N GLN A 81 15.66 -7.72 -13.06
CA GLN A 81 14.50 -8.55 -13.41
C GLN A 81 14.74 -10.02 -13.02
N LYS A 82 15.88 -10.60 -13.43
CA LYS A 82 16.20 -12.01 -13.16
C LYS A 82 16.34 -12.28 -11.66
N LEU A 83 16.95 -11.38 -10.89
CA LEU A 83 17.04 -11.50 -9.43
C LEU A 83 15.65 -11.46 -8.79
N VAL A 84 14.79 -10.52 -9.20
CA VAL A 84 13.43 -10.43 -8.68
C VAL A 84 12.62 -11.68 -9.02
N GLN A 85 12.69 -12.16 -10.25
CA GLN A 85 12.02 -13.41 -10.68
C GLN A 85 12.47 -14.62 -9.84
N THR A 86 13.76 -14.74 -9.58
CA THR A 86 14.32 -15.82 -8.76
C THR A 86 13.87 -15.72 -7.30
N SER A 87 13.97 -14.53 -6.71
CA SER A 87 13.61 -14.30 -5.30
C SER A 87 12.11 -14.45 -5.04
N ARG A 88 11.27 -14.23 -6.07
CA ARG A 88 9.81 -14.30 -6.02
C ARG A 88 9.25 -15.45 -6.86
N SER A 89 9.99 -16.53 -7.04
CA SER A 89 9.57 -17.68 -7.86
C SER A 89 8.26 -18.34 -7.41
N SER A 90 7.88 -18.18 -6.14
CA SER A 90 6.61 -18.68 -5.57
C SER A 90 5.46 -17.66 -5.60
N ALA A 91 5.70 -16.43 -6.09
CA ALA A 91 4.69 -15.38 -6.10
C ALA A 91 3.51 -15.74 -7.01
N LYS A 92 2.30 -15.40 -6.56
CA LYS A 92 1.04 -15.72 -7.24
C LYS A 92 0.19 -14.47 -7.44
N PRO A 93 -0.71 -14.47 -8.44
CA PRO A 93 -1.69 -13.41 -8.60
C PRO A 93 -2.50 -13.20 -7.32
N GLY A 94 -2.60 -11.95 -6.86
CA GLY A 94 -3.32 -11.60 -5.64
C GLY A 94 -2.48 -11.62 -4.36
N ASP A 95 -1.18 -11.87 -4.44
CA ASP A 95 -0.31 -11.77 -3.26
C ASP A 95 -0.22 -10.33 -2.73
N ILE A 96 -0.34 -9.32 -3.60
CA ILE A 96 -0.40 -7.90 -3.25
C ILE A 96 -1.83 -7.39 -3.41
N PHE A 97 -2.46 -7.60 -4.57
CA PHE A 97 -3.88 -7.35 -4.80
C PHE A 97 -4.74 -8.46 -4.18
N THR A 98 -4.72 -8.60 -2.86
CA THR A 98 -5.55 -9.60 -2.15
C THR A 98 -7.03 -9.49 -2.53
N PRO A 99 -7.85 -10.54 -2.34
CA PRO A 99 -9.29 -10.49 -2.66
C PRO A 99 -10.01 -9.28 -2.09
N ASP A 100 -9.72 -8.91 -0.82
CA ASP A 100 -10.30 -7.72 -0.17
C ASP A 100 -9.86 -6.44 -0.89
N MET A 101 -8.59 -6.36 -1.30
CA MET A 101 -8.07 -5.20 -2.03
C MET A 101 -8.67 -5.10 -3.42
N GLN A 102 -8.81 -6.21 -4.13
CA GLN A 102 -9.49 -6.26 -5.44
C GLN A 102 -10.95 -5.80 -5.33
N GLN A 103 -11.65 -6.25 -4.29
CA GLN A 103 -13.03 -5.81 -4.05
C GLN A 103 -13.08 -4.30 -3.79
N LEU A 104 -12.18 -3.78 -2.96
CA LEU A 104 -12.10 -2.36 -2.67
C LEU A 104 -11.78 -1.53 -3.93
N VAL A 105 -10.80 -1.95 -4.75
CA VAL A 105 -10.48 -1.28 -6.02
C VAL A 105 -11.72 -1.21 -6.93
N ARG A 106 -12.46 -2.32 -7.10
CA ARG A 106 -13.69 -2.31 -7.91
C ARG A 106 -14.74 -1.35 -7.35
N GLN A 107 -14.86 -1.26 -6.02
CA GLN A 107 -15.78 -0.30 -5.37
C GLN A 107 -15.37 1.15 -5.63
N LEU A 108 -14.06 1.46 -5.54
CA LEU A 108 -13.53 2.80 -5.78
C LEU A 108 -13.67 3.23 -7.25
N LEU A 109 -13.44 2.31 -8.18
CA LEU A 109 -13.46 2.60 -9.61
C LEU A 109 -14.87 2.61 -10.21
N ARG A 110 -15.82 1.89 -9.61
CA ARG A 110 -17.19 1.79 -10.11
C ARG A 110 -17.86 3.14 -10.41
N PRO A 111 -17.87 4.15 -9.51
CA PRO A 111 -18.52 5.44 -9.80
C PRO A 111 -17.83 6.19 -10.94
N ILE A 112 -16.54 6.02 -11.13
CA ILE A 112 -15.75 6.66 -12.20
C ILE A 112 -16.20 6.12 -13.57
N PHE A 113 -16.19 4.79 -13.72
CA PHE A 113 -16.53 4.14 -14.99
C PHE A 113 -18.03 4.10 -15.29
N ALA A 114 -18.90 4.20 -14.27
CA ALA A 114 -20.34 4.31 -14.44
C ALA A 114 -20.82 5.76 -14.61
N GLY A 115 -19.98 6.76 -14.34
CA GLY A 115 -20.29 8.17 -14.46
C GLY A 115 -20.43 8.64 -15.91
N LYS A 116 -20.79 9.92 -16.07
CA LYS A 116 -21.02 10.54 -17.39
C LYS A 116 -19.78 10.48 -18.32
N ASP A 117 -18.58 10.56 -17.75
CA ASP A 117 -17.32 10.54 -18.48
C ASP A 117 -16.71 9.12 -18.58
N GLY A 118 -17.41 8.12 -18.05
CA GLY A 118 -16.91 6.75 -17.96
C GLY A 118 -16.58 6.10 -19.31
N ARG A 119 -17.28 6.47 -20.37
CA ARG A 119 -16.97 6.02 -21.75
C ARG A 119 -15.63 6.62 -22.20
N GLN A 120 -15.48 7.94 -22.08
CA GLN A 120 -14.25 8.63 -22.46
C GLN A 120 -13.03 8.08 -21.70
N ILE A 121 -13.18 7.81 -20.39
CA ILE A 121 -12.11 7.24 -19.56
C ILE A 121 -11.72 5.83 -20.06
N ARG A 122 -12.70 5.00 -20.44
CA ARG A 122 -12.41 3.69 -21.06
C ARG A 122 -11.69 3.83 -22.40
N ASP A 123 -12.17 4.72 -23.26
CA ASP A 123 -11.57 4.96 -24.57
C ASP A 123 -10.12 5.45 -24.41
N GLU A 124 -9.82 6.36 -23.45
CA GLU A 124 -8.46 6.82 -23.13
C GLU A 124 -7.53 5.70 -22.69
N ILE A 125 -8.03 4.72 -21.95
CA ILE A 125 -7.26 3.52 -21.57
C ILE A 125 -7.01 2.63 -22.80
N HIS A 126 -8.03 2.40 -23.62
CA HIS A 126 -7.96 1.51 -24.79
C HIS A 126 -7.17 2.11 -25.96
N ASP A 127 -7.21 3.42 -26.16
CA ASP A 127 -6.45 4.08 -27.22
C ASP A 127 -4.93 3.91 -27.08
N ASN A 128 -4.49 3.68 -25.82
CA ASN A 128 -3.10 3.39 -25.49
C ASN A 128 -2.83 1.88 -25.31
N GLU A 129 -3.81 1.02 -25.64
CA GLU A 129 -3.68 -0.41 -25.45
C GLU A 129 -2.95 -1.05 -26.63
N TYR A 130 -1.98 -1.90 -26.31
CA TYR A 130 -1.37 -2.76 -27.30
C TYR A 130 -2.37 -3.83 -27.78
N LYS A 131 -2.58 -3.90 -29.10
CA LYS A 131 -3.52 -4.85 -29.72
C LYS A 131 -3.02 -6.31 -29.73
N GLY A 132 -1.87 -6.59 -29.12
CA GLY A 132 -1.30 -7.93 -28.94
C GLY A 132 -1.58 -8.49 -27.54
N ASN A 133 -1.34 -9.79 -27.39
CA ASN A 133 -1.48 -10.46 -26.08
C ASN A 133 -0.25 -10.18 -25.21
N ALA A 134 -0.27 -9.10 -24.40
CA ALA A 134 0.70 -8.99 -23.32
C ALA A 134 0.40 -10.09 -22.28
N PRO A 135 1.36 -10.93 -21.91
CA PRO A 135 1.12 -12.01 -20.96
C PRO A 135 0.81 -11.41 -19.57
N LEU A 136 -0.38 -11.71 -19.04
CA LEU A 136 -0.77 -11.33 -17.69
C LEU A 136 -0.26 -12.39 -16.70
N VAL A 137 1.03 -12.29 -16.37
CA VAL A 137 1.72 -13.25 -15.49
C VAL A 137 2.55 -12.48 -14.46
N VAL A 138 2.44 -12.89 -13.18
CA VAL A 138 3.24 -12.31 -12.09
C VAL A 138 4.74 -12.55 -12.34
N ASN A 139 5.54 -11.54 -12.10
CA ASN A 139 6.99 -11.47 -12.36
C ASN A 139 7.38 -11.58 -13.86
N ALA A 140 6.42 -11.66 -14.79
CA ALA A 140 6.78 -11.58 -16.21
C ALA A 140 7.32 -10.19 -16.56
N ARG A 141 8.31 -10.16 -17.47
CA ARG A 141 8.70 -8.90 -18.09
C ARG A 141 7.54 -8.34 -18.88
N TYR A 142 7.28 -7.05 -18.69
CA TYR A 142 6.37 -6.34 -19.59
C TYR A 142 7.06 -6.25 -20.96
N PRO A 143 6.39 -6.61 -22.07
CA PRO A 143 7.04 -6.60 -23.38
C PRO A 143 7.53 -5.21 -23.76
N ASP A 144 8.77 -5.12 -24.24
CA ASP A 144 9.40 -3.83 -24.58
C ASP A 144 8.67 -3.11 -25.74
N GLU A 145 8.04 -3.88 -26.62
CA GLU A 145 7.30 -3.39 -27.80
C GLU A 145 5.88 -2.92 -27.47
N VAL A 146 5.41 -3.18 -26.23
CA VAL A 146 4.06 -2.83 -25.81
C VAL A 146 4.08 -1.46 -25.16
N PRO A 147 3.39 -0.46 -25.69
CA PRO A 147 3.27 0.82 -25.03
C PRO A 147 2.63 0.67 -23.64
N LEU A 148 3.17 1.35 -22.65
CA LEU A 148 2.55 1.43 -21.33
C LEU A 148 1.28 2.27 -21.43
N SER A 149 0.14 1.69 -21.08
CA SER A 149 -1.13 2.41 -21.05
C SER A 149 -1.06 3.58 -20.05
N THR A 150 -1.63 4.70 -20.43
CA THR A 150 -1.84 5.83 -19.51
C THR A 150 -2.97 5.49 -18.55
N VAL A 151 -2.80 5.77 -17.28
CA VAL A 151 -3.88 5.68 -16.29
C VAL A 151 -4.48 7.06 -16.08
N PRO A 152 -5.77 7.26 -16.40
CA PRO A 152 -6.41 8.56 -16.26
C PRO A 152 -6.29 9.13 -14.85
N PRO A 153 -6.09 10.46 -14.69
CA PRO A 153 -5.88 11.10 -13.39
C PRO A 153 -6.97 10.80 -12.36
N GLN A 154 -8.23 10.71 -12.80
CA GLN A 154 -9.37 10.40 -11.94
C GLN A 154 -9.27 8.99 -11.34
N VAL A 155 -8.76 8.04 -12.12
CA VAL A 155 -8.52 6.66 -11.67
C VAL A 155 -7.38 6.64 -10.65
N LEU A 156 -6.25 7.33 -10.94
CA LEU A 156 -5.12 7.42 -10.02
C LEU A 156 -5.49 8.07 -8.69
N GLN A 157 -6.35 9.11 -8.71
CA GLN A 157 -6.82 9.78 -7.50
C GLN A 157 -7.69 8.90 -6.61
N ALA A 158 -8.42 7.95 -7.20
CA ALA A 158 -9.28 7.03 -6.47
C ALA A 158 -8.52 5.82 -5.89
N LEU A 159 -7.38 5.47 -6.47
CA LEU A 159 -6.58 4.32 -6.03
C LEU A 159 -5.69 4.69 -4.83
N PRO A 160 -5.33 3.73 -3.95
CA PRO A 160 -4.34 3.95 -2.92
C PRO A 160 -3.02 4.43 -3.50
N LYS A 161 -2.38 5.39 -2.85
CA LYS A 161 -1.09 5.91 -3.30
C LYS A 161 -0.01 4.83 -3.26
N LEU A 162 0.77 4.77 -4.34
CA LEU A 162 1.97 3.96 -4.43
C LEU A 162 3.22 4.78 -4.09
N PRO A 163 4.31 4.15 -3.64
CA PRO A 163 5.62 4.77 -3.65
C PRO A 163 6.07 5.04 -5.10
N GLY A 164 6.96 6.01 -5.31
CA GLY A 164 7.38 6.45 -6.65
C GLY A 164 8.09 5.39 -7.50
N GLU A 165 8.43 4.27 -6.89
CA GLU A 165 9.08 3.13 -7.55
C GLU A 165 8.13 2.19 -8.28
N LEU A 166 6.81 2.32 -8.06
CA LEU A 166 5.81 1.47 -8.66
C LEU A 166 4.71 2.30 -9.33
N GLU A 167 4.09 1.72 -10.33
CA GLU A 167 3.05 2.37 -11.11
C GLU A 167 1.83 1.44 -11.29
N TYR A 168 0.65 2.05 -11.31
CA TYR A 168 -0.53 1.38 -11.85
C TYR A 168 -0.53 1.50 -13.38
N ARG A 169 -0.85 0.40 -14.06
CA ARG A 169 -1.06 0.35 -15.49
C ARG A 169 -2.26 -0.53 -15.82
N PHE A 170 -2.81 -0.40 -17.01
CA PHE A 170 -3.86 -1.29 -17.50
C PHE A 170 -3.34 -2.20 -18.61
N ILE A 171 -3.85 -3.43 -18.64
CA ILE A 171 -3.81 -4.33 -19.78
C ILE A 171 -5.26 -4.75 -20.02
N GLY A 172 -5.90 -4.18 -21.03
CA GLY A 172 -7.35 -4.29 -21.18
C GLY A 172 -8.10 -3.73 -19.96
N THR A 173 -8.98 -4.53 -19.41
CA THR A 173 -9.70 -4.20 -18.16
C THR A 173 -8.95 -4.59 -16.89
N ASN A 174 -7.75 -5.15 -17.02
CA ASN A 174 -6.97 -5.64 -15.89
C ASN A 174 -6.05 -4.54 -15.37
N LEU A 175 -6.02 -4.36 -14.05
CA LEU A 175 -5.11 -3.42 -13.39
C LEU A 175 -3.86 -4.17 -12.95
N ILE A 176 -2.71 -3.72 -13.40
CA ILE A 176 -1.42 -4.26 -13.01
C ILE A 176 -0.68 -3.31 -12.07
N LEU A 177 0.13 -3.87 -11.20
CA LEU A 177 1.17 -3.19 -10.46
C LEU A 177 2.48 -3.40 -11.21
N PHE A 178 3.04 -2.33 -11.76
CA PHE A 178 4.22 -2.36 -12.61
C PHE A 178 5.44 -1.78 -11.90
N ASP A 179 6.57 -2.46 -12.01
CA ASP A 179 7.87 -1.96 -11.57
C ASP A 179 8.69 -1.52 -12.81
N PRO A 180 8.85 -0.22 -13.04
CA PRO A 180 9.61 0.27 -14.18
C PRO A 180 11.12 0.01 -14.07
N HIS A 181 11.67 -0.17 -12.85
CA HIS A 181 13.09 -0.44 -12.65
C HIS A 181 13.47 -1.86 -13.05
N ALA A 182 12.65 -2.85 -12.67
CA ALA A 182 12.83 -4.24 -13.07
C ALA A 182 12.07 -4.58 -14.37
N HIS A 183 11.24 -3.68 -14.86
CA HIS A 183 10.39 -3.80 -16.04
C HIS A 183 9.47 -5.04 -16.01
N ILE A 184 8.83 -5.26 -14.86
CA ILE A 184 8.00 -6.46 -14.62
C ILE A 184 6.61 -6.12 -14.08
N ILE A 185 5.69 -7.06 -14.30
CA ILE A 185 4.38 -7.09 -13.66
C ILE A 185 4.56 -7.69 -12.26
N VAL A 186 4.46 -6.86 -11.22
CA VAL A 186 4.66 -7.29 -9.83
C VAL A 186 3.49 -8.11 -9.32
N ASP A 187 2.28 -7.69 -9.65
CA ASP A 187 1.01 -8.34 -9.38
C ASP A 187 -0.08 -7.74 -10.26
N TYR A 188 -1.24 -8.38 -10.33
CA TYR A 188 -2.36 -7.88 -11.10
C TYR A 188 -3.71 -8.30 -10.52
N MET A 189 -4.75 -7.61 -10.93
CA MET A 189 -6.13 -8.00 -10.72
C MET A 189 -6.90 -7.97 -12.05
N GLU A 190 -7.66 -9.02 -12.29
CA GLU A 190 -8.52 -9.09 -13.48
C GLU A 190 -9.80 -8.26 -13.30
N ARG A 191 -10.28 -7.73 -14.42
CA ARG A 191 -11.56 -7.00 -14.47
C ARG A 191 -11.70 -5.96 -13.37
N ALA A 192 -10.74 -5.04 -13.32
CA ALA A 192 -10.74 -3.92 -12.38
C ALA A 192 -11.96 -3.00 -12.59
N TYR A 193 -12.45 -2.92 -13.83
CA TYR A 193 -13.68 -2.25 -14.22
C TYR A 193 -14.45 -3.06 -15.29
N ARG A 194 -15.70 -2.69 -15.54
CA ARG A 194 -16.59 -3.27 -16.56
C ARG A 194 -17.14 -2.18 -17.46
#